data_e6c9fa4fc1acdc29627ffe61eab7e2b9
#
_entry.id   e6c9fa4fc1acdc29627ffe61eab7e2b9
#
_cell.length_a   1.000
_cell.length_b   1.000
_cell.length_c   1.000
_cell.angle_alpha   90.00
_cell.angle_beta   90.00
_cell.angle_gamma   90.00
#
_symmetry.space_group_name_H-M   'P 1'
#
loop_
_entity.id
_entity.type
_entity.pdbx_description
1 polymer ?
#
loop_
_entity_poly.entity_id
_entity_poly.type
_entity_poly.pdbx_seq_one_letter_code
_entity_poly.pdbx_strand_id
1 'polypeptide(L)'
;MIDRILLFPYYLTLKTRHFLYDHGLRKVHGSEAPSIGIGNITVGGTGKTPHTELIIRMLLRSEKWGEKNVAVLSRGYRRRLKGFQIVEADGSARDFGDEPLQIKKKFPGITVAVDKDRVEGCRILGDPKAFLESKKSRKCRAKKITPADVLILDDCFQFRALRPDLSIVLVDY
;
A
#
# COMPACT_ATOMS: atom_id res chain seq x y z
N MET A 1 -31.83 10.76 -14.70
CA MET A 1 -31.87 12.09 -14.02
C MET A 1 -31.74 11.95 -12.50
N ILE A 2 -32.37 10.95 -11.89
CA ILE A 2 -32.33 10.67 -10.43
C ILE A 2 -30.88 10.37 -9.94
N ASP A 3 -30.09 9.62 -10.74
CA ASP A 3 -28.71 9.25 -10.38
C ASP A 3 -27.78 10.46 -10.20
N ARG A 4 -27.97 11.53 -10.99
CA ARG A 4 -27.15 12.76 -10.87
C ARG A 4 -27.41 13.52 -9.57
N ILE A 5 -28.65 13.55 -9.08
CA ILE A 5 -29.00 14.22 -7.82
C ILE A 5 -28.47 13.41 -6.63
N LEU A 6 -28.61 12.08 -6.68
CA LEU A 6 -28.12 11.19 -5.62
C LEU A 6 -26.58 11.18 -5.50
N LEU A 7 -25.87 11.30 -6.63
CA LEU A 7 -24.41 11.30 -6.69
C LEU A 7 -23.80 12.69 -6.46
N PHE A 8 -24.60 13.76 -6.46
CA PHE A 8 -24.11 15.14 -6.28
C PHE A 8 -23.36 15.36 -4.96
N PRO A 9 -23.85 14.92 -3.78
CA PRO A 9 -23.12 15.08 -2.52
C PRO A 9 -21.78 14.33 -2.54
N TYR A 10 -21.74 13.15 -3.14
CA TYR A 10 -20.51 12.37 -3.32
C TYR A 10 -19.52 13.10 -4.23
N TYR A 11 -19.97 13.61 -5.36
CA TYR A 11 -19.16 14.42 -6.27
C TYR A 11 -18.58 15.66 -5.59
N LEU A 12 -19.44 16.40 -4.84
CA LEU A 12 -19.01 17.59 -4.11
C LEU A 12 -17.94 17.25 -3.07
N THR A 13 -18.11 16.15 -2.33
CA THR A 13 -17.12 15.67 -1.35
C THR A 13 -15.78 15.34 -2.02
N LEU A 14 -15.82 14.67 -3.17
CA LEU A 14 -14.60 14.36 -3.92
C LEU A 14 -13.94 15.64 -4.43
N LYS A 15 -14.71 16.55 -5.02
CA LYS A 15 -14.19 17.83 -5.54
C LYS A 15 -13.55 18.68 -4.44
N THR A 16 -14.22 18.80 -3.29
CA THR A 16 -13.68 19.50 -2.11
C THR A 16 -12.39 18.84 -1.63
N ARG A 17 -12.37 17.50 -1.53
CA ARG A 17 -11.17 16.77 -1.14
C ARG A 17 -10.02 17.03 -2.12
N HIS A 18 -10.26 16.99 -3.43
CA HIS A 18 -9.24 17.29 -4.44
C HIS A 18 -8.73 18.71 -4.31
N PHE A 19 -9.63 19.68 -4.22
CA PHE A 19 -9.31 21.09 -4.01
C PHE A 19 -8.38 21.29 -2.80
N LEU A 20 -8.68 20.66 -1.66
CA LEU A 20 -7.86 20.79 -0.44
C LEU A 20 -6.43 20.24 -0.62
N TYR A 21 -6.23 19.20 -1.42
CA TYR A 21 -4.90 18.69 -1.74
C TYR A 21 -4.19 19.56 -2.78
N ASP A 22 -4.90 20.02 -3.81
CA ASP A 22 -4.33 20.83 -4.90
C ASP A 22 -3.83 22.19 -4.40
N HIS A 23 -4.48 22.74 -3.37
CA HIS A 23 -4.08 24.02 -2.74
C HIS A 23 -3.20 23.84 -1.49
N GLY A 24 -2.69 22.64 -1.22
CA GLY A 24 -1.81 22.40 -0.09
C GLY A 24 -2.46 22.50 1.30
N LEU A 25 -3.80 22.60 1.37
CA LEU A 25 -4.56 22.68 2.62
C LEU A 25 -4.63 21.35 3.36
N ARG A 26 -4.35 20.25 2.67
CA ARG A 26 -4.15 18.92 3.27
C ARG A 26 -2.72 18.47 3.12
N LYS A 27 -2.17 17.97 4.21
CA LYS A 27 -0.79 17.47 4.25
C LYS A 27 -0.64 16.22 3.38
N VAL A 28 0.39 16.23 2.55
CA VAL A 28 0.85 15.07 1.78
C VAL A 28 2.14 14.58 2.42
N HIS A 29 2.24 13.28 2.65
CA HIS A 29 3.39 12.64 3.28
C HIS A 29 4.22 11.92 2.22
N GLY A 30 5.54 11.96 2.34
CA GLY A 30 6.45 11.02 1.69
C GLY A 30 6.57 9.72 2.49
N SER A 31 7.28 8.77 1.95
CA SER A 31 7.75 7.59 2.70
C SER A 31 9.17 7.82 3.21
N GLU A 32 9.53 7.17 4.32
CA GLU A 32 10.88 7.25 4.89
C GLU A 32 11.89 6.41 4.10
N ALA A 33 11.43 5.33 3.47
CA ALA A 33 12.23 4.53 2.54
C ALA A 33 11.86 4.86 1.09
N PRO A 34 12.78 4.74 0.12
CA PRO A 34 12.49 4.89 -1.30
C PRO A 34 11.26 4.09 -1.71
N SER A 35 10.36 4.69 -2.48
CA SER A 35 9.04 4.13 -2.72
C SER A 35 8.59 4.17 -4.18
N ILE A 36 7.99 3.07 -4.62
CA ILE A 36 7.40 2.92 -5.95
C ILE A 36 5.90 2.68 -5.77
N GLY A 37 5.08 3.63 -6.21
CA GLY A 37 3.63 3.50 -6.21
C GLY A 37 3.13 2.87 -7.51
N ILE A 38 2.28 1.87 -7.39
CA ILE A 38 1.60 1.24 -8.52
C ILE A 38 0.10 1.47 -8.37
N GLY A 39 -0.55 1.91 -9.42
CA GLY A 39 -1.98 2.14 -9.40
C GLY A 39 -2.58 2.26 -10.79
N ASN A 40 -3.88 2.48 -10.87
CA ASN A 40 -4.60 2.63 -12.12
C ASN A 40 -5.65 3.74 -12.05
N ILE A 41 -6.05 4.22 -13.20
CA ILE A 41 -7.10 5.25 -13.33
C ILE A 41 -8.47 4.59 -13.38
N THR A 42 -8.59 3.43 -14.02
CA THR A 42 -9.85 2.73 -14.25
C THR A 42 -10.16 1.74 -13.12
N VAL A 43 -11.44 1.48 -12.88
CA VAL A 43 -11.89 0.43 -11.95
C VAL A 43 -11.88 -0.91 -12.70
N GLY A 44 -11.12 -1.90 -12.21
CA GLY A 44 -11.13 -3.26 -12.78
C GLY A 44 -9.74 -3.89 -12.90
N GLY A 45 -9.68 -5.02 -13.57
CA GLY A 45 -8.52 -5.90 -13.71
C GLY A 45 -7.39 -5.38 -14.62
N THR A 46 -6.93 -4.16 -14.46
CA THR A 46 -5.87 -3.52 -15.25
C THR A 46 -4.46 -4.13 -15.07
N GLY A 47 -4.36 -5.32 -14.46
CA GLY A 47 -3.08 -5.99 -14.33
C GLY A 47 -2.16 -5.43 -13.23
N LYS A 48 -2.66 -4.73 -12.21
CA LYS A 48 -1.84 -4.21 -11.10
C LYS A 48 -0.96 -5.29 -10.46
N THR A 49 -1.54 -6.41 -10.08
CA THR A 49 -0.81 -7.51 -9.43
C THR A 49 0.34 -8.05 -10.28
N PRO A 50 0.19 -8.36 -11.58
CA PRO A 50 1.30 -8.74 -12.44
C PRO A 50 2.41 -7.68 -12.54
N HIS A 51 2.07 -6.39 -12.56
CA HIS A 51 3.06 -5.31 -12.59
C HIS A 51 3.77 -5.17 -11.23
N THR A 52 3.06 -5.29 -10.12
CA THR A 52 3.66 -5.35 -8.78
C THR A 52 4.67 -6.50 -8.69
N GLU A 53 4.30 -7.70 -9.18
CA GLU A 53 5.20 -8.85 -9.23
C GLU A 53 6.41 -8.62 -10.13
N LEU A 54 6.24 -7.96 -11.29
CA LEU A 54 7.34 -7.60 -12.17
C LEU A 54 8.34 -6.70 -11.47
N ILE A 55 7.88 -5.64 -10.81
CA ILE A 55 8.74 -4.72 -10.06
C ILE A 55 9.47 -5.45 -8.91
N ILE A 56 8.79 -6.32 -8.18
CA ILE A 56 9.43 -7.16 -7.14
C ILE A 56 10.59 -7.95 -7.76
N ARG A 57 10.36 -8.65 -8.90
CA ARG A 57 11.41 -9.43 -9.57
C ARG A 57 12.57 -8.55 -10.05
N MET A 58 12.28 -7.36 -10.58
CA MET A 58 13.32 -6.43 -11.01
C MET A 58 14.18 -5.97 -9.83
N LEU A 59 13.58 -5.63 -8.69
CA LEU A 59 14.31 -5.24 -7.48
C LEU A 59 15.15 -6.40 -6.95
N LEU A 60 14.58 -7.60 -6.84
CA LEU A 60 15.31 -8.78 -6.32
C LEU A 60 16.47 -9.24 -7.23
N ARG A 61 16.45 -8.90 -8.52
CA ARG A 61 17.53 -9.18 -9.48
C ARG A 61 18.54 -8.04 -9.60
N SER A 62 18.25 -6.89 -9.03
CA SER A 62 19.13 -5.72 -9.11
C SER A 62 20.30 -5.87 -8.14
N GLU A 63 21.51 -5.54 -8.60
CA GLU A 63 22.72 -5.49 -7.74
C GLU A 63 22.54 -4.56 -6.54
N LYS A 64 21.80 -3.45 -6.73
CA LYS A 64 21.57 -2.47 -5.66
C LYS A 64 20.56 -2.94 -4.61
N TRP A 65 19.53 -3.70 -5.00
CA TRP A 65 18.37 -4.01 -4.16
C TRP A 65 18.20 -5.50 -3.84
N GLY A 66 18.95 -6.40 -4.52
CA GLY A 66 18.77 -7.85 -4.41
C GLY A 66 18.98 -8.41 -2.99
N GLU A 67 19.87 -7.81 -2.23
CA GLU A 67 20.16 -8.18 -0.85
C GLU A 67 19.42 -7.31 0.19
N LYS A 68 18.62 -6.37 -0.27
CA LYS A 68 17.88 -5.42 0.57
C LYS A 68 16.49 -5.96 0.94
N ASN A 69 15.93 -5.43 2.04
CA ASN A 69 14.58 -5.76 2.45
C ASN A 69 13.55 -5.01 1.58
N VAL A 70 13.07 -5.69 0.55
CA VAL A 70 11.95 -5.21 -0.29
C VAL A 70 10.66 -5.42 0.48
N ALA A 71 9.86 -4.37 0.64
CA ALA A 71 8.56 -4.47 1.28
C ALA A 71 7.43 -4.03 0.35
N VAL A 72 6.31 -4.73 0.40
CA VAL A 72 5.07 -4.37 -0.31
C VAL A 72 4.03 -3.94 0.72
N LEU A 73 3.44 -2.77 0.53
CA LEU A 73 2.33 -2.28 1.33
C LEU A 73 1.04 -2.21 0.49
N SER A 74 0.07 -3.02 0.84
CA SER A 74 -1.26 -3.05 0.21
C SER A 74 -2.35 -2.62 1.19
N ARG A 75 -3.55 -2.36 0.69
CA ARG A 75 -4.73 -2.02 1.50
C ARG A 75 -5.27 -3.22 2.28
N GLY A 76 -5.14 -4.40 1.73
CA GLY A 76 -5.81 -5.59 2.25
C GLY A 76 -7.34 -5.44 2.15
N TYR A 77 -7.86 -5.35 0.92
CA TYR A 77 -9.30 -5.20 0.68
C TYR A 77 -10.10 -6.34 1.30
N ARG A 78 -11.22 -6.01 1.98
CA ARG A 78 -12.14 -6.97 2.66
C ARG A 78 -11.50 -7.88 3.72
N ARG A 79 -10.27 -7.59 4.18
CA ARG A 79 -9.61 -8.37 5.23
C ARG A 79 -10.32 -8.26 6.59
N ARG A 80 -10.21 -9.31 7.40
CA ARG A 80 -10.76 -9.38 8.75
C ARG A 80 -9.90 -8.61 9.76
N LEU A 81 -8.58 -8.82 9.71
CA LEU A 81 -7.64 -8.18 10.63
C LEU A 81 -7.56 -6.68 10.38
N LYS A 82 -7.59 -5.86 11.42
CA LYS A 82 -7.57 -4.39 11.35
C LYS A 82 -6.20 -3.83 11.73
N GLY A 83 -5.95 -2.58 11.33
CA GLY A 83 -4.68 -1.89 11.55
C GLY A 83 -3.55 -2.48 10.73
N PHE A 84 -2.33 -2.11 11.07
CA PHE A 84 -1.14 -2.64 10.41
C PHE A 84 -0.95 -4.14 10.72
N GLN A 85 -0.71 -4.94 9.67
CA GLN A 85 -0.40 -6.37 9.79
C GLN A 85 0.71 -6.75 8.81
N ILE A 86 1.62 -7.60 9.25
CA ILE A 86 2.53 -8.33 8.35
C ILE A 86 1.80 -9.58 7.85
N VAL A 87 1.87 -9.82 6.55
CA VAL A 87 1.25 -10.98 5.91
C VAL A 87 2.13 -12.20 6.08
N GLU A 88 1.57 -13.24 6.68
CA GLU A 88 2.21 -14.53 6.89
C GLU A 88 1.86 -15.48 5.74
N ALA A 89 2.81 -16.29 5.27
CA ALA A 89 2.61 -17.17 4.11
C ALA A 89 1.59 -18.30 4.35
N ASP A 90 1.47 -18.72 5.61
CA ASP A 90 0.49 -19.69 6.11
C ASP A 90 -0.85 -19.05 6.51
N GLY A 91 -0.95 -17.73 6.40
CA GLY A 91 -2.16 -16.99 6.71
C GLY A 91 -3.30 -17.23 5.72
N SER A 92 -4.48 -16.71 6.06
CA SER A 92 -5.68 -16.82 5.22
C SER A 92 -5.96 -15.53 4.44
N ALA A 93 -6.54 -15.67 3.25
CA ALA A 93 -7.03 -14.53 2.47
C ALA A 93 -8.09 -13.72 3.23
N ARG A 94 -8.87 -14.39 4.09
CA ARG A 94 -9.83 -13.71 4.98
C ARG A 94 -9.15 -12.79 5.98
N ASP A 95 -7.94 -13.10 6.43
CA ASP A 95 -7.20 -12.32 7.42
C ASP A 95 -6.49 -11.13 6.80
N PHE A 96 -5.86 -11.32 5.63
CA PHE A 96 -4.95 -10.34 5.03
C PHE A 96 -5.43 -9.76 3.69
N GLY A 97 -6.36 -10.41 3.00
CA GLY A 97 -6.78 -10.14 1.62
C GLY A 97 -6.11 -11.08 0.62
N ASP A 98 -6.76 -11.31 -0.52
CA ASP A 98 -6.32 -12.27 -1.54
C ASP A 98 -4.99 -11.86 -2.18
N GLU A 99 -4.91 -10.62 -2.69
CA GLU A 99 -3.74 -10.11 -3.42
C GLU A 99 -2.47 -10.06 -2.56
N PRO A 100 -2.47 -9.49 -1.33
CA PRO A 100 -1.28 -9.48 -0.48
C PRO A 100 -0.81 -10.89 -0.10
N LEU A 101 -1.74 -11.81 0.14
CA LEU A 101 -1.40 -13.19 0.45
C LEU A 101 -0.79 -13.91 -0.75
N GLN A 102 -1.33 -13.68 -1.97
CA GLN A 102 -0.76 -14.20 -3.21
C GLN A 102 0.68 -13.73 -3.41
N ILE A 103 0.94 -12.43 -3.22
CA ILE A 103 2.28 -11.85 -3.32
C ILE A 103 3.21 -12.51 -2.29
N LYS A 104 2.77 -12.64 -1.03
CA LYS A 104 3.58 -13.26 0.03
C LYS A 104 3.93 -14.72 -0.25
N LYS A 105 2.97 -15.51 -0.74
CA LYS A 105 3.21 -16.91 -1.13
C LYS A 105 4.18 -17.04 -2.29
N LYS A 106 4.12 -16.14 -3.26
CA LYS A 106 4.97 -16.15 -4.44
C LYS A 106 6.39 -15.63 -4.17
N PHE A 107 6.52 -14.72 -3.22
CA PHE A 107 7.78 -14.10 -2.82
C PHE A 107 7.98 -14.20 -1.30
N PRO A 108 8.26 -15.41 -0.76
CA PRO A 108 8.33 -15.60 0.70
C PRO A 108 9.45 -14.83 1.37
N GLY A 109 10.50 -14.46 0.65
CA GLY A 109 11.66 -13.70 1.16
C GLY A 109 11.42 -12.21 1.38
N ILE A 110 10.37 -11.62 0.81
CA ILE A 110 10.08 -10.20 0.98
C ILE A 110 9.12 -9.94 2.15
N THR A 111 9.11 -8.71 2.64
CA THR A 111 8.09 -8.26 3.60
C THR A 111 6.83 -7.85 2.86
N VAL A 112 5.68 -8.43 3.21
CA VAL A 112 4.38 -7.98 2.72
C VAL A 112 3.55 -7.51 3.91
N ALA A 113 3.04 -6.28 3.84
CA ALA A 113 2.24 -5.68 4.88
C ALA A 113 0.91 -5.15 4.32
N VAL A 114 -0.07 -5.05 5.20
CA VAL A 114 -1.37 -4.49 4.86
C VAL A 114 -1.77 -3.43 5.90
N ASP A 115 -2.15 -2.26 5.41
CA ASP A 115 -2.78 -1.23 6.22
C ASP A 115 -3.76 -0.40 5.38
N LYS A 116 -4.89 -0.02 5.98
CA LYS A 116 -5.83 0.94 5.38
C LYS A 116 -5.24 2.35 5.35
N ASP A 117 -4.50 2.72 6.40
CA ASP A 117 -3.72 3.96 6.47
C ASP A 117 -2.31 3.71 5.94
N ARG A 118 -2.10 4.04 4.65
CA ARG A 118 -0.81 3.86 3.99
C ARG A 118 0.28 4.75 4.56
N VAL A 119 -0.06 5.94 5.08
CA VAL A 119 0.92 6.83 5.72
C VAL A 119 1.46 6.16 6.99
N GLU A 120 0.57 5.63 7.84
CA GLU A 120 0.98 4.88 9.02
C GLU A 120 1.78 3.62 8.63
N GLY A 121 1.31 2.88 7.62
CA GLY A 121 1.99 1.68 7.13
C GLY A 121 3.40 1.94 6.61
N CYS A 122 3.60 3.01 5.82
CA CYS A 122 4.93 3.42 5.36
C CYS A 122 5.86 3.77 6.52
N ARG A 123 5.37 4.55 7.48
CA ARG A 123 6.15 4.91 8.66
C ARG A 123 6.57 3.69 9.48
N ILE A 124 5.67 2.73 9.68
CA ILE A 124 5.98 1.49 10.41
C ILE A 124 7.01 0.65 9.66
N LEU A 125 6.93 0.58 8.33
CA LEU A 125 7.88 -0.17 7.51
C LEU A 125 9.23 0.53 7.42
N GLY A 126 9.29 1.86 7.48
CA GLY A 126 10.55 2.62 7.51
C GLY A 126 11.24 2.56 8.87
N ASP A 127 10.50 2.83 9.96
CA ASP A 127 10.98 2.69 11.34
C ASP A 127 9.94 1.97 12.22
N PRO A 128 10.09 0.64 12.43
CA PRO A 128 9.13 -0.13 13.21
C PRO A 128 9.25 0.03 14.74
N LYS A 129 10.32 0.66 15.27
CA LYS A 129 10.59 0.71 16.71
C LYS A 129 9.44 1.31 17.50
N ALA A 130 9.08 2.55 17.17
CA ALA A 130 8.00 3.26 17.86
C ALA A 130 6.64 2.54 17.79
N PHE A 131 6.38 1.83 16.67
CA PHE A 131 5.16 1.01 16.55
C PHE A 131 5.22 -0.22 17.46
N LEU A 132 6.33 -0.94 17.49
CA LEU A 132 6.48 -2.16 18.31
C LEU A 132 6.33 -1.87 19.81
N GLU A 133 6.75 -0.69 20.27
CA GLU A 133 6.58 -0.22 21.65
C GLU A 133 5.16 0.29 21.95
N SER A 134 4.38 0.58 20.94
CA SER A 134 3.03 1.14 21.09
C SER A 134 1.97 0.10 21.44
N LYS A 135 0.86 0.56 22.05
CA LYS A 135 -0.32 -0.29 22.28
C LYS A 135 -0.94 -0.82 20.98
N LYS A 136 -0.74 -0.15 19.86
CA LYS A 136 -1.25 -0.56 18.55
C LYS A 136 -0.61 -1.86 18.06
N SER A 137 0.66 -2.11 18.42
CA SER A 137 1.38 -3.34 18.04
C SER A 137 0.74 -4.61 18.61
N ARG A 138 -0.05 -4.51 19.70
CA ARG A 138 -0.76 -5.65 20.28
C ARG A 138 -1.76 -6.29 19.31
N LYS A 139 -2.27 -5.53 18.33
CA LYS A 139 -3.18 -6.00 17.30
C LYS A 139 -2.45 -6.61 16.10
N CYS A 140 -1.15 -6.37 15.97
CA CYS A 140 -0.32 -6.98 14.93
C CYS A 140 0.10 -8.38 15.37
N ARG A 141 -0.04 -9.36 14.48
CA ARG A 141 0.38 -10.74 14.77
C ARG A 141 1.91 -10.84 14.83
N ALA A 142 2.60 -10.20 13.90
CA ALA A 142 4.06 -10.20 13.89
C ALA A 142 4.64 -9.44 15.08
N LYS A 143 5.60 -10.07 15.76
CA LYS A 143 6.32 -9.47 16.90
C LYS A 143 7.64 -8.83 16.50
N LYS A 144 8.12 -9.13 15.29
CA LYS A 144 9.33 -8.56 14.71
C LYS A 144 9.02 -8.02 13.33
N ILE A 145 9.46 -6.81 13.05
CA ILE A 145 9.32 -6.16 11.74
C ILE A 145 10.71 -5.69 11.35
N THR A 146 11.15 -6.10 10.18
CA THR A 146 12.42 -5.63 9.61
C THR A 146 12.15 -4.33 8.86
N PRO A 147 12.91 -3.25 9.10
CA PRO A 147 12.78 -2.02 8.32
C PRO A 147 12.94 -2.28 6.83
N ALA A 148 12.14 -1.61 6.02
CA ALA A 148 12.20 -1.72 4.58
C ALA A 148 13.31 -0.82 4.03
N ASP A 149 14.12 -1.34 3.12
CA ASP A 149 15.07 -0.55 2.33
C ASP A 149 14.42 0.07 1.10
N VAL A 150 13.36 -0.57 0.57
CA VAL A 150 12.54 -0.07 -0.53
C VAL A 150 11.09 -0.53 -0.38
N LEU A 151 10.15 0.37 -0.67
CA LEU A 151 8.72 0.16 -0.55
C LEU A 151 8.04 0.08 -1.92
N ILE A 152 7.21 -0.92 -2.13
CA ILE A 152 6.24 -0.97 -3.22
C ILE A 152 4.86 -0.70 -2.63
N LEU A 153 4.20 0.33 -3.12
CA LEU A 153 2.87 0.75 -2.67
C LEU A 153 1.84 0.27 -3.68
N ASP A 154 1.18 -0.81 -3.35
CA ASP A 154 0.17 -1.42 -4.20
C ASP A 154 -1.17 -0.70 -4.08
N ASP A 155 -1.81 -0.43 -5.24
CA ASP A 155 -3.08 0.28 -5.37
C ASP A 155 -3.10 1.62 -4.62
N CYS A 156 -2.07 2.47 -4.83
CA CYS A 156 -1.93 3.72 -4.08
C CYS A 156 -2.30 4.99 -4.87
N PHE A 157 -2.60 4.93 -6.18
CA PHE A 157 -2.82 6.11 -7.03
C PHE A 157 -3.90 7.06 -6.50
N GLN A 158 -4.99 6.53 -5.95
CA GLN A 158 -6.09 7.34 -5.40
C GLN A 158 -5.84 7.83 -3.96
N PHE A 159 -4.75 7.41 -3.32
CA PHE A 159 -4.45 7.73 -1.94
C PHE A 159 -3.57 8.99 -1.83
N ARG A 160 -4.18 10.15 -2.08
CA ARG A 160 -3.50 11.47 -2.19
C ARG A 160 -2.75 11.93 -0.94
N ALA A 161 -2.98 11.34 0.23
CA ALA A 161 -2.27 11.67 1.46
C ALA A 161 -0.81 11.15 1.47
N LEU A 162 -0.45 10.23 0.56
CA LEU A 162 0.88 9.67 0.42
C LEU A 162 1.38 9.92 -1.00
N ARG A 163 2.60 10.43 -1.13
CA ARG A 163 3.28 10.64 -2.41
C ARG A 163 4.47 9.69 -2.50
N PRO A 164 4.45 8.68 -3.36
CA PRO A 164 5.61 7.85 -3.63
C PRO A 164 6.68 8.64 -4.40
N ASP A 165 7.94 8.18 -4.34
CA ASP A 165 9.05 8.81 -5.08
C ASP A 165 8.94 8.55 -6.59
N LEU A 166 8.46 7.34 -6.96
CA LEU A 166 8.13 6.96 -8.34
C LEU A 166 6.69 6.46 -8.39
N SER A 167 5.90 6.97 -9.33
CA SER A 167 4.53 6.53 -9.59
C SER A 167 4.41 5.85 -10.94
N ILE A 168 3.90 4.63 -10.95
CA ILE A 168 3.55 3.86 -12.16
C ILE A 168 2.04 3.79 -12.25
N VAL A 169 1.48 4.38 -13.30
CA VAL A 169 0.04 4.42 -13.53
C VAL A 169 -0.31 3.56 -14.73
N LEU A 170 -1.12 2.55 -14.48
CA LEU A 170 -1.61 1.65 -15.52
C LEU A 170 -2.85 2.25 -16.17
N VAL A 171 -2.83 2.29 -17.49
CA VAL A 171 -3.94 2.77 -18.32
C VAL A 171 -4.36 1.63 -19.24
N ASP A 172 -5.64 1.35 -19.27
CA ASP A 172 -6.24 0.38 -20.19
C ASP A 172 -6.74 1.13 -21.43
N TYR A 173 -6.48 0.59 -22.63
CA TYR A 173 -6.89 1.16 -23.90
C TYR A 173 -8.08 0.41 -24.47
#